data_043e696a058f274d44c93f260fb0f5d8
#
_entry.id   043e696a058f274d44c93f260fb0f5d8
#
_cell.length_a   1.000
_cell.length_b   1.000
_cell.length_c   1.000
_cell.angle_alpha   90.00
_cell.angle_beta   90.00
_cell.angle_gamma   90.00
#
_symmetry.space_group_name_H-M   'P 1'
#
loop_
_entity.id
_entity.type
_entity.pdbx_description
1 polymer ?
#
loop_
_entity_poly.entity_id
_entity_poly.type
_entity_poly.pdbx_seq_one_letter_code
_entity_poly.pdbx_strand_id
1 'polypeptide(L)'
;MLLLAVMCVACNPDSGKKKISIAYANWLEGIAMSHLVKVVLEEKGYEVELLNADVAPVFASVSRKKADVFMDAWLPVTMKDYIDQYGDQIEFIGEVYDSARVGLVVPQYVTIDSIGELAAYKGQFSSEIVGIDAGAGIMKTTDKAIGDYGLDGYKLLTSRSSTMLASLQKAMEKEAWIVITGWTPHWMFDRYPLKFLHDPKGTYGNVESIYVVGWKGFTEKDPFAAKFFSNIKFTTEEISSLMKALKDAPVSYTHLRAHETTLH
;
A
#
# COMPACT_ATOMS: atom_id res chain seq x y z
N MET A 1 6.49 45.12 -58.34
CA MET A 1 5.48 44.49 -57.48
C MET A 1 6.13 43.28 -56.79
N LEU A 2 6.48 43.45 -55.54
CA LEU A 2 7.12 42.42 -54.72
C LEU A 2 6.04 41.75 -53.86
N LEU A 3 5.74 40.49 -54.12
CA LEU A 3 4.80 39.74 -53.26
C LEU A 3 5.56 39.21 -52.06
N LEU A 4 5.23 39.72 -50.88
CA LEU A 4 5.70 39.21 -49.58
C LEU A 4 4.81 38.01 -49.20
N ALA A 5 5.35 36.80 -49.29
CA ALA A 5 4.67 35.59 -48.78
C ALA A 5 4.87 35.54 -47.25
N VAL A 6 3.84 35.86 -46.49
CA VAL A 6 3.82 35.62 -45.05
C VAL A 6 3.59 34.12 -44.81
N MET A 7 4.67 33.43 -44.43
CA MET A 7 4.55 32.05 -43.87
C MET A 7 3.97 32.15 -42.47
N CYS A 8 2.65 31.89 -42.31
CA CYS A 8 2.07 31.56 -41.03
C CYS A 8 2.60 30.20 -40.59
N VAL A 9 3.54 30.20 -39.66
CA VAL A 9 3.87 28.99 -38.89
C VAL A 9 2.66 28.71 -38.02
N ALA A 10 1.84 27.74 -38.43
CA ALA A 10 0.80 27.23 -37.62
C ALA A 10 1.46 26.48 -36.45
N CYS A 11 1.49 27.11 -35.27
CA CYS A 11 1.72 26.43 -34.02
C CYS A 11 0.58 25.40 -33.88
N ASN A 12 0.92 24.14 -34.01
CA ASN A 12 -0.02 23.05 -33.73
C ASN A 12 -0.22 22.99 -32.22
N PRO A 13 -1.40 23.30 -31.65
CA PRO A 13 -1.64 23.22 -30.22
C PRO A 13 -2.13 21.83 -29.87
N ASP A 14 -1.49 20.79 -30.38
CA ASP A 14 -1.74 19.42 -29.92
C ASP A 14 -0.63 19.02 -28.94
N SER A 15 -0.47 19.80 -27.88
CA SER A 15 0.22 19.34 -26.67
C SER A 15 -0.79 18.47 -25.90
N GLY A 16 -1.00 17.26 -26.39
CA GLY A 16 -1.74 16.24 -25.64
C GLY A 16 -1.20 16.20 -24.20
N LYS A 17 -2.12 16.18 -23.21
CA LYS A 17 -1.70 16.07 -21.80
C LYS A 17 -0.77 14.88 -21.66
N LYS A 18 0.32 15.05 -20.91
CA LYS A 18 1.18 13.92 -20.56
C LYS A 18 0.37 12.91 -19.77
N LYS A 19 0.45 11.65 -20.18
CA LYS A 19 -0.24 10.56 -19.49
C LYS A 19 0.70 9.86 -18.53
N ILE A 20 0.18 9.52 -17.35
CA ILE A 20 0.86 8.72 -16.36
C ILE A 20 -0.12 7.76 -15.69
N SER A 21 0.31 6.54 -15.46
CA SER A 21 -0.48 5.52 -14.78
C SER A 21 0.15 5.13 -13.44
N ILE A 22 -0.68 5.13 -12.39
CA ILE A 22 -0.29 4.74 -11.03
C ILE A 22 -1.03 3.46 -10.68
N ALA A 23 -0.30 2.35 -10.55
CA ALA A 23 -0.87 1.11 -10.04
C ALA A 23 -0.91 1.15 -8.51
N TYR A 24 -1.93 0.54 -7.90
CA TYR A 24 -2.05 0.44 -6.45
C TYR A 24 -2.83 -0.80 -6.02
N ALA A 25 -2.53 -1.28 -4.80
CA ALA A 25 -3.28 -2.35 -4.15
C ALA A 25 -4.42 -1.75 -3.29
N ASN A 26 -5.38 -2.61 -2.89
CA ASN A 26 -6.54 -2.20 -2.08
C ASN A 26 -6.20 -2.00 -0.60
N TRP A 27 -5.09 -1.33 -0.32
CA TRP A 27 -4.70 -0.91 1.02
C TRP A 27 -4.92 0.58 1.16
N LEU A 28 -5.44 0.99 2.31
CA LEU A 28 -6.01 2.33 2.45
C LEU A 28 -4.96 3.43 2.32
N GLU A 29 -3.73 3.20 2.80
CA GLU A 29 -2.60 4.12 2.65
C GLU A 29 -2.20 4.28 1.18
N GLY A 30 -2.06 3.18 0.45
CA GLY A 30 -1.73 3.20 -0.98
C GLY A 30 -2.80 3.89 -1.82
N ILE A 31 -4.07 3.63 -1.51
CA ILE A 31 -5.21 4.34 -2.12
C ILE A 31 -5.09 5.84 -1.84
N ALA A 32 -4.92 6.22 -0.56
CA ALA A 32 -4.87 7.61 -0.13
C ALA A 32 -3.74 8.39 -0.83
N MET A 33 -2.54 7.83 -0.84
CA MET A 33 -1.38 8.43 -1.51
C MET A 33 -1.59 8.54 -3.02
N SER A 34 -2.08 7.48 -3.67
CA SER A 34 -2.30 7.46 -5.12
C SER A 34 -3.34 8.49 -5.57
N HIS A 35 -4.44 8.62 -4.84
CA HIS A 35 -5.48 9.61 -5.15
C HIS A 35 -5.01 11.05 -4.91
N LEU A 36 -4.27 11.32 -3.82
CA LEU A 36 -3.68 12.64 -3.60
C LEU A 36 -2.74 13.02 -4.74
N VAL A 37 -1.84 12.11 -5.11
CA VAL A 37 -0.86 12.34 -6.17
C VAL A 37 -1.55 12.53 -7.52
N LYS A 38 -2.62 11.78 -7.81
CA LYS A 38 -3.43 12.02 -9.01
C LYS A 38 -3.90 13.46 -9.08
N VAL A 39 -4.53 13.98 -8.02
CA VAL A 39 -5.03 15.37 -7.99
C VAL A 39 -3.89 16.35 -8.25
N VAL A 40 -2.77 16.21 -7.57
CA VAL A 40 -1.63 17.13 -7.70
C VAL A 40 -1.00 17.08 -9.11
N LEU A 41 -0.86 15.90 -9.70
CA LEU A 41 -0.31 15.76 -11.06
C LEU A 41 -1.29 16.28 -12.12
N GLU A 42 -2.60 16.12 -11.93
CA GLU A 42 -3.61 16.67 -12.84
C GLU A 42 -3.59 18.20 -12.84
N GLU A 43 -3.35 18.84 -11.69
CA GLU A 43 -3.11 20.29 -11.60
C GLU A 43 -1.83 20.73 -12.33
N LYS A 44 -0.85 19.82 -12.49
CA LYS A 44 0.37 20.04 -13.26
C LYS A 44 0.22 19.72 -14.76
N GLY A 45 -1.01 19.43 -15.20
CA GLY A 45 -1.34 19.19 -16.60
C GLY A 45 -1.17 17.74 -17.08
N TYR A 46 -1.03 16.80 -16.17
CA TYR A 46 -1.06 15.37 -16.50
C TYR A 46 -2.49 14.87 -16.67
N GLU A 47 -2.64 13.78 -17.40
CA GLU A 47 -3.80 12.88 -17.38
C GLU A 47 -3.38 11.65 -16.56
N VAL A 48 -3.96 11.44 -15.38
CA VAL A 48 -3.52 10.39 -14.45
C VAL A 48 -4.54 9.25 -14.42
N GLU A 49 -4.08 8.06 -14.82
CA GLU A 49 -4.85 6.83 -14.73
C GLU A 49 -4.47 6.08 -13.44
N LEU A 50 -5.49 5.66 -12.67
CA LEU A 50 -5.33 4.83 -11.49
C LEU A 50 -5.71 3.38 -11.81
N LEU A 51 -4.78 2.44 -11.59
CA LEU A 51 -4.92 1.03 -11.93
C LEU A 51 -4.95 0.20 -10.64
N ASN A 52 -6.15 -0.27 -10.27
CA ASN A 52 -6.34 -1.10 -9.09
C ASN A 52 -6.15 -2.58 -9.39
N ALA A 53 -5.32 -3.25 -8.59
CA ALA A 53 -5.13 -4.71 -8.67
C ALA A 53 -4.59 -5.26 -7.35
N ASP A 54 -4.50 -6.58 -7.23
CA ASP A 54 -3.71 -7.23 -6.18
C ASP A 54 -2.21 -6.94 -6.38
N VAL A 55 -1.42 -7.02 -5.32
CA VAL A 55 -0.02 -6.58 -5.34
C VAL A 55 0.85 -7.33 -6.36
N ALA A 56 0.61 -8.62 -6.61
CA ALA A 56 1.38 -9.37 -7.60
C ALA A 56 1.13 -8.87 -9.04
N PRO A 57 -0.11 -8.69 -9.53
CA PRO A 57 -0.41 -7.97 -10.76
C PRO A 57 0.14 -6.53 -10.81
N VAL A 58 0.15 -5.80 -9.69
CA VAL A 58 0.73 -4.44 -9.61
C VAL A 58 2.20 -4.47 -10.01
N PHE A 59 3.03 -5.28 -9.33
CA PHE A 59 4.45 -5.41 -9.67
C PHE A 59 4.67 -5.91 -11.11
N ALA A 60 3.88 -6.90 -11.55
CA ALA A 60 3.94 -7.41 -12.92
C ALA A 60 3.56 -6.33 -13.96
N SER A 61 2.63 -5.43 -13.66
CA SER A 61 2.24 -4.36 -14.58
C SER A 61 3.33 -3.29 -14.69
N VAL A 62 3.94 -2.88 -13.58
CA VAL A 62 5.06 -1.94 -13.58
C VAL A 62 6.26 -2.52 -14.31
N SER A 63 6.66 -3.76 -14.00
CA SER A 63 7.81 -4.41 -14.65
C SER A 63 7.66 -4.54 -16.16
N ARG A 64 6.41 -4.66 -16.65
CA ARG A 64 6.08 -4.80 -18.09
C ARG A 64 5.69 -3.47 -18.74
N LYS A 65 5.86 -2.34 -18.07
CA LYS A 65 5.50 -1.01 -18.56
C LYS A 65 4.01 -0.85 -18.90
N LYS A 66 3.14 -1.59 -18.18
CA LYS A 66 1.67 -1.47 -18.28
C LYS A 66 1.13 -0.45 -17.28
N ALA A 67 1.87 -0.20 -16.21
CA ALA A 67 1.72 0.92 -15.30
C ALA A 67 3.06 1.64 -15.19
N ASP A 68 3.02 2.95 -14.96
CA ASP A 68 4.26 3.74 -14.86
C ASP A 68 4.90 3.60 -13.49
N VAL A 69 4.12 3.69 -12.42
CA VAL A 69 4.64 3.65 -11.05
C VAL A 69 3.72 2.89 -10.09
N PHE A 70 4.31 2.42 -8.99
CA PHE A 70 3.65 1.93 -7.78
C PHE A 70 4.26 2.64 -6.58
N MET A 71 3.43 3.22 -5.70
CA MET A 71 3.88 4.12 -4.64
C MET A 71 3.94 3.49 -3.25
N ASP A 72 3.70 2.20 -3.15
CA ASP A 72 3.47 1.52 -1.88
C ASP A 72 4.30 0.24 -1.76
N ALA A 73 5.59 0.34 -2.13
CA ALA A 73 6.55 -0.77 -2.06
C ALA A 73 7.26 -0.79 -0.70
N TRP A 74 6.87 -1.73 0.17
CA TRP A 74 7.37 -1.90 1.55
C TRP A 74 8.64 -2.75 1.59
N LEU A 75 9.73 -2.19 2.07
CA LEU A 75 11.05 -2.83 2.07
C LEU A 75 11.83 -2.54 3.37
N PRO A 76 12.73 -3.44 3.79
CA PRO A 76 13.35 -4.52 2.98
C PRO A 76 12.69 -5.91 3.09
N VAL A 77 11.68 -6.13 3.95
CA VAL A 77 11.17 -7.46 4.28
C VAL A 77 9.88 -7.81 3.57
N THR A 78 8.87 -6.95 3.75
CA THR A 78 7.47 -7.26 3.37
C THR A 78 7.31 -7.59 1.89
N MET A 79 7.96 -6.85 0.99
CA MET A 79 7.85 -7.05 -0.46
C MET A 79 9.14 -7.55 -1.11
N LYS A 80 10.05 -8.11 -0.31
CA LYS A 80 11.34 -8.62 -0.80
C LYS A 80 11.18 -9.57 -1.98
N ASP A 81 10.24 -10.51 -1.94
CA ASP A 81 10.03 -11.50 -2.99
C ASP A 81 9.71 -10.86 -4.35
N TYR A 82 8.94 -9.76 -4.34
CA TYR A 82 8.64 -9.01 -5.56
C TYR A 82 9.86 -8.28 -6.11
N ILE A 83 10.71 -7.75 -5.22
CA ILE A 83 11.98 -7.14 -5.63
C ILE A 83 12.95 -8.20 -6.16
N ASP A 84 13.04 -9.36 -5.52
CA ASP A 84 13.86 -10.47 -6.02
C ASP A 84 13.40 -10.93 -7.42
N GLN A 85 12.09 -10.91 -7.68
CA GLN A 85 11.52 -11.33 -8.95
C GLN A 85 11.61 -10.28 -10.06
N TYR A 86 11.43 -9.01 -9.76
CA TYR A 86 11.25 -7.93 -10.75
C TYR A 86 12.32 -6.85 -10.69
N GLY A 87 13.27 -6.92 -9.76
CA GLY A 87 14.24 -5.85 -9.49
C GLY A 87 15.02 -5.36 -10.70
N ASP A 88 15.36 -6.26 -11.65
CA ASP A 88 16.05 -5.89 -12.88
C ASP A 88 15.20 -5.07 -13.86
N GLN A 89 13.85 -5.13 -13.71
CA GLN A 89 12.87 -4.52 -14.61
C GLN A 89 12.24 -3.26 -14.02
N ILE A 90 12.52 -2.96 -12.77
CA ILE A 90 12.01 -1.78 -12.06
C ILE A 90 13.15 -0.91 -11.56
N GLU A 91 12.85 0.32 -11.19
CA GLU A 91 13.78 1.23 -10.53
C GLU A 91 13.12 1.91 -9.33
N PHE A 92 13.92 2.21 -8.33
CA PHE A 92 13.51 2.99 -7.17
C PHE A 92 13.55 4.47 -7.52
N ILE A 93 12.43 5.17 -7.34
CA ILE A 93 12.31 6.59 -7.67
C ILE A 93 12.48 7.46 -6.42
N GLY A 94 11.86 7.06 -5.33
CA GLY A 94 11.93 7.79 -4.07
C GLY A 94 11.36 6.98 -2.90
N GLU A 95 11.76 7.37 -1.72
CA GLU A 95 11.20 6.87 -0.46
C GLU A 95 10.13 7.85 0.00
N VAL A 96 8.92 7.40 0.24
CA VAL A 96 7.79 8.26 0.63
C VAL A 96 7.47 8.22 2.12
N TYR A 97 7.91 7.18 2.82
CA TYR A 97 7.74 7.03 4.26
C TYR A 97 8.82 6.10 4.82
N ASP A 98 9.40 6.38 5.99
CA ASP A 98 10.59 5.73 6.55
C ASP A 98 10.40 5.03 7.91
N SER A 99 9.17 5.00 8.42
CA SER A 99 8.87 4.51 9.76
C SER A 99 7.78 3.44 9.74
N ALA A 100 7.70 2.68 8.63
CA ALA A 100 6.71 1.65 8.44
C ALA A 100 7.00 0.40 9.31
N ARG A 101 5.94 -0.20 9.85
CA ARG A 101 6.06 -1.42 10.65
C ARG A 101 4.92 -2.38 10.30
N VAL A 102 5.23 -3.65 10.22
CA VAL A 102 4.26 -4.74 10.08
C VAL A 102 4.39 -5.73 11.24
N GLY A 103 3.32 -6.46 11.55
CA GLY A 103 3.35 -7.46 12.62
C GLY A 103 1.98 -8.01 12.98
N LEU A 104 1.93 -8.80 14.04
CA LEU A 104 0.68 -9.20 14.66
C LEU A 104 0.24 -8.16 15.67
N VAL A 105 -1.04 -7.81 15.59
CA VAL A 105 -1.67 -6.76 16.40
C VAL A 105 -2.84 -7.34 17.17
N VAL A 106 -2.95 -6.93 18.43
CA VAL A 106 -4.05 -7.29 19.34
C VAL A 106 -4.58 -6.04 20.02
N PRO A 107 -5.84 -6.05 20.52
CA PRO A 107 -6.35 -5.02 21.43
C PRO A 107 -5.51 -4.90 22.71
N GLN A 108 -5.40 -3.70 23.29
CA GLN A 108 -4.61 -3.49 24.50
C GLN A 108 -5.11 -4.26 25.72
N TYR A 109 -6.41 -4.61 25.78
CA TYR A 109 -6.97 -5.43 26.86
C TYR A 109 -6.54 -6.92 26.80
N VAL A 110 -5.96 -7.36 25.69
CA VAL A 110 -5.36 -8.70 25.57
C VAL A 110 -4.09 -8.74 26.39
N THR A 111 -3.98 -9.74 27.27
CA THR A 111 -2.94 -9.76 28.34
C THR A 111 -1.59 -10.28 27.89
N ILE A 112 -1.47 -10.84 26.68
CA ILE A 112 -0.17 -11.27 26.14
C ILE A 112 0.55 -10.12 25.42
N ASP A 113 1.88 -10.17 25.43
CA ASP A 113 2.73 -9.14 24.84
C ASP A 113 3.66 -9.67 23.74
N SER A 114 3.77 -10.98 23.56
CA SER A 114 4.68 -11.60 22.58
C SER A 114 3.98 -12.61 21.68
N ILE A 115 4.46 -12.72 20.44
CA ILE A 115 3.98 -13.73 19.47
C ILE A 115 4.14 -15.15 20.03
N GLY A 116 5.21 -15.42 20.78
CA GLY A 116 5.45 -16.73 21.38
C GLY A 116 4.41 -17.16 22.40
N GLU A 117 3.66 -16.22 22.99
CA GLU A 117 2.62 -16.53 23.97
C GLU A 117 1.30 -16.99 23.32
N LEU A 118 1.10 -16.71 22.03
CA LEU A 118 -0.11 -17.10 21.30
C LEU A 118 -0.44 -18.58 21.44
N ALA A 119 0.58 -19.45 21.44
CA ALA A 119 0.38 -20.91 21.55
C ALA A 119 -0.39 -21.31 22.81
N ALA A 120 -0.14 -20.66 23.95
CA ALA A 120 -0.77 -20.94 25.23
C ALA A 120 -2.23 -20.44 25.28
N TYR A 121 -2.59 -19.45 24.47
CA TYR A 121 -3.91 -18.80 24.48
C TYR A 121 -4.73 -19.08 23.21
N LYS A 122 -4.40 -20.15 22.51
CA LYS A 122 -5.01 -20.53 21.23
C LYS A 122 -6.55 -20.54 21.25
N GLY A 123 -7.16 -21.02 22.35
CA GLY A 123 -8.61 -21.06 22.49
C GLY A 123 -9.25 -19.68 22.53
N GLN A 124 -8.63 -18.70 23.22
CA GLN A 124 -9.12 -17.32 23.32
C GLN A 124 -9.14 -16.62 21.96
N PHE A 125 -8.19 -16.96 21.08
CA PHE A 125 -8.13 -16.44 19.71
C PHE A 125 -8.89 -17.30 18.69
N SER A 126 -9.71 -18.27 19.15
CA SER A 126 -10.41 -19.22 18.26
C SER A 126 -9.46 -19.97 17.31
N SER A 127 -8.18 -20.06 17.64
CA SER A 127 -7.11 -20.62 16.78
C SER A 127 -6.97 -19.90 15.42
N GLU A 128 -7.27 -18.62 15.35
CA GLU A 128 -7.29 -17.85 14.10
C GLU A 128 -6.42 -16.60 14.21
N ILE A 129 -5.71 -16.29 13.13
CA ILE A 129 -5.08 -15.00 12.86
C ILE A 129 -5.82 -14.39 11.67
N VAL A 130 -6.46 -13.25 11.87
CA VAL A 130 -7.23 -12.61 10.80
C VAL A 130 -6.31 -11.76 9.94
N GLY A 131 -6.10 -12.19 8.72
CA GLY A 131 -5.21 -11.54 7.76
C GLY A 131 -5.97 -10.79 6.66
N ILE A 132 -5.22 -10.42 5.64
CA ILE A 132 -5.69 -9.68 4.47
C ILE A 132 -5.53 -10.52 3.19
N ASP A 133 -5.31 -9.88 2.05
CA ASP A 133 -5.17 -10.55 0.74
C ASP A 133 -3.98 -11.52 0.73
N ALA A 134 -4.17 -12.71 0.20
CA ALA A 134 -3.17 -13.80 0.23
C ALA A 134 -1.81 -13.41 -0.40
N GLY A 135 -1.82 -12.50 -1.38
CA GLY A 135 -0.61 -12.02 -2.05
C GLY A 135 0.18 -10.96 -1.26
N ALA A 136 -0.42 -10.39 -0.22
CA ALA A 136 0.26 -9.38 0.59
C ALA A 136 1.50 -9.95 1.31
N GLY A 137 2.60 -9.21 1.32
CA GLY A 137 3.85 -9.65 1.93
C GLY A 137 3.71 -10.00 3.42
N ILE A 138 2.91 -9.21 4.16
CA ILE A 138 2.61 -9.48 5.58
C ILE A 138 1.96 -10.86 5.79
N MET A 139 1.18 -11.37 4.84
CA MET A 139 0.59 -12.71 4.94
C MET A 139 1.65 -13.80 4.83
N LYS A 140 2.59 -13.68 3.90
CA LYS A 140 3.73 -14.61 3.78
C LYS A 140 4.60 -14.57 5.03
N THR A 141 4.88 -13.38 5.54
CA THR A 141 5.65 -13.20 6.77
C THR A 141 4.91 -13.79 7.98
N THR A 142 3.57 -13.67 8.03
CA THR A 142 2.75 -14.26 9.08
C THR A 142 2.74 -15.79 9.01
N ASP A 143 2.67 -16.36 7.81
CA ASP A 143 2.75 -17.81 7.62
C ASP A 143 4.11 -18.34 8.10
N LYS A 144 5.20 -17.64 7.76
CA LYS A 144 6.53 -17.92 8.32
C LYS A 144 6.56 -17.82 9.86
N ALA A 145 5.94 -16.78 10.43
CA ALA A 145 5.88 -16.59 11.89
C ALA A 145 5.12 -17.73 12.58
N ILE A 146 4.06 -18.26 11.99
CA ILE A 146 3.36 -19.45 12.50
C ILE A 146 4.34 -20.61 12.67
N GLY A 147 5.17 -20.88 11.67
CA GLY A 147 6.22 -21.90 11.74
C GLY A 147 7.32 -21.56 12.75
N ASP A 148 7.87 -20.36 12.67
CA ASP A 148 8.99 -19.91 13.52
C ASP A 148 8.62 -19.96 15.01
N TYR A 149 7.39 -19.64 15.38
CA TYR A 149 6.92 -19.60 16.77
C TYR A 149 6.21 -20.88 17.23
N GLY A 150 6.12 -21.91 16.37
CA GLY A 150 5.46 -23.16 16.71
C GLY A 150 3.96 -22.95 17.03
N LEU A 151 3.28 -22.10 16.27
CA LEU A 151 1.86 -21.80 16.44
C LEU A 151 0.98 -22.87 15.76
N ASP A 152 1.31 -24.13 16.00
CA ASP A 152 0.64 -25.28 15.39
C ASP A 152 -0.88 -25.24 15.65
N GLY A 153 -1.64 -25.35 14.55
CA GLY A 153 -3.08 -25.32 14.56
C GLY A 153 -3.70 -23.92 14.65
N TYR A 154 -2.92 -22.84 14.57
CA TYR A 154 -3.46 -21.55 14.15
C TYR A 154 -3.76 -21.58 12.66
N LYS A 155 -4.85 -20.93 12.28
CA LYS A 155 -5.23 -20.71 10.88
C LYS A 155 -5.04 -19.24 10.53
N LEU A 156 -4.21 -18.96 9.55
CA LEU A 156 -4.14 -17.63 8.94
C LEU A 156 -5.32 -17.47 7.98
N LEU A 157 -6.28 -16.64 8.35
CA LEU A 157 -7.47 -16.39 7.55
C LEU A 157 -7.15 -15.35 6.48
N THR A 158 -7.31 -15.75 5.22
CA THR A 158 -7.23 -14.81 4.09
C THR A 158 -8.53 -14.05 3.97
N SER A 159 -8.46 -12.73 3.91
CA SER A 159 -9.62 -11.86 3.71
C SER A 159 -9.25 -10.61 2.90
N ARG A 160 -10.06 -9.58 2.96
CA ARG A 160 -9.71 -8.24 2.49
C ARG A 160 -9.42 -7.35 3.69
N SER A 161 -8.61 -6.31 3.52
CA SER A 161 -8.31 -5.33 4.57
C SER A 161 -9.59 -4.81 5.25
N SER A 162 -10.65 -4.52 4.48
CA SER A 162 -11.95 -4.08 5.01
C SER A 162 -12.65 -5.16 5.87
N THR A 163 -12.52 -6.44 5.52
CA THR A 163 -13.10 -7.56 6.29
C THR A 163 -12.33 -7.79 7.59
N MET A 164 -11.00 -7.72 7.56
CA MET A 164 -10.16 -7.79 8.74
C MET A 164 -10.51 -6.67 9.73
N LEU A 165 -10.66 -5.42 9.24
CA LEU A 165 -11.07 -4.27 10.06
C LEU A 165 -12.49 -4.41 10.65
N ALA A 166 -13.44 -4.99 9.91
CA ALA A 166 -14.78 -5.29 10.43
C ALA A 166 -14.71 -6.35 11.54
N SER A 167 -13.86 -7.36 11.40
CA SER A 167 -13.63 -8.37 12.45
C SER A 167 -13.01 -7.74 13.70
N LEU A 168 -12.03 -6.85 13.52
CA LEU A 168 -11.43 -6.08 14.62
C LEU A 168 -12.50 -5.24 15.33
N GLN A 169 -13.29 -4.47 14.60
CA GLN A 169 -14.35 -3.64 15.18
C GLN A 169 -15.31 -4.49 16.02
N LYS A 170 -15.79 -5.62 15.48
CA LYS A 170 -16.68 -6.53 16.20
C LYS A 170 -16.06 -7.11 17.47
N ALA A 171 -14.77 -7.41 17.44
CA ALA A 171 -14.03 -7.88 18.61
C ALA A 171 -13.91 -6.78 19.68
N MET A 172 -13.58 -5.54 19.26
CA MET A 172 -13.51 -4.39 20.16
C MET A 172 -14.84 -4.09 20.85
N GLU A 173 -15.96 -4.18 20.13
CA GLU A 173 -17.32 -3.96 20.68
C GLU A 173 -17.70 -5.00 21.75
N LYS A 174 -17.09 -6.19 21.68
CA LYS A 174 -17.40 -7.32 22.60
C LYS A 174 -16.30 -7.59 23.62
N GLU A 175 -15.23 -6.83 23.60
CA GLU A 175 -13.99 -7.09 24.34
C GLU A 175 -13.48 -8.53 24.12
N ALA A 176 -13.72 -9.08 22.91
CA ALA A 176 -13.27 -10.43 22.54
C ALA A 176 -11.80 -10.40 22.10
N TRP A 177 -11.07 -11.46 22.44
CA TRP A 177 -9.69 -11.59 22.00
C TRP A 177 -9.64 -11.81 20.49
N ILE A 178 -8.79 -11.05 19.82
CA ILE A 178 -8.51 -11.16 18.38
C ILE A 178 -7.04 -10.86 18.13
N VAL A 179 -6.45 -11.59 17.21
CA VAL A 179 -5.15 -11.26 16.63
C VAL A 179 -5.31 -11.06 15.13
N ILE A 180 -4.80 -9.95 14.65
CA ILE A 180 -4.86 -9.56 13.24
C ILE A 180 -3.45 -9.33 12.69
N THR A 181 -3.29 -9.43 11.37
CA THR A 181 -2.15 -8.81 10.70
C THR A 181 -2.36 -7.29 10.73
N GLY A 182 -1.31 -6.53 11.08
CA GLY A 182 -1.45 -5.09 11.18
C GLY A 182 -0.18 -4.37 10.78
N TRP A 183 -0.32 -3.10 10.43
CA TRP A 183 0.80 -2.26 10.02
C TRP A 183 0.59 -0.80 10.39
N THR A 184 1.68 -0.06 10.47
CA THR A 184 1.68 1.41 10.56
C THR A 184 2.46 1.97 9.38
N PRO A 185 1.99 3.10 8.79
CA PRO A 185 0.88 3.96 9.22
C PRO A 185 -0.49 3.36 8.93
N HIS A 186 -1.42 3.41 9.88
CA HIS A 186 -2.81 3.00 9.69
C HIS A 186 -3.73 3.64 10.74
N TRP A 187 -4.85 4.23 10.29
CA TRP A 187 -5.82 4.94 11.14
C TRP A 187 -6.43 4.08 12.26
N MET A 188 -6.35 2.75 12.17
CA MET A 188 -6.92 1.86 13.21
C MET A 188 -6.27 2.06 14.58
N PHE A 189 -4.99 2.47 14.62
CA PHE A 189 -4.28 2.75 15.87
C PHE A 189 -4.73 4.06 16.53
N ASP A 190 -5.22 5.03 15.74
CA ASP A 190 -5.82 6.26 16.27
C ASP A 190 -7.23 6.00 16.84
N ARG A 191 -7.94 5.02 16.24
CA ARG A 191 -9.32 4.73 16.60
C ARG A 191 -9.46 3.75 17.76
N TYR A 192 -8.60 2.75 17.81
CA TYR A 192 -8.67 1.65 18.76
C TYR A 192 -7.39 1.55 19.59
N PRO A 193 -7.49 1.28 20.89
CA PRO A 193 -6.33 0.96 21.70
C PRO A 193 -5.79 -0.42 21.31
N LEU A 194 -4.78 -0.41 20.44
CA LEU A 194 -4.13 -1.59 19.88
C LEU A 194 -2.66 -1.63 20.29
N LYS A 195 -2.08 -2.82 20.29
CA LYS A 195 -0.64 -3.03 20.43
C LYS A 195 -0.13 -4.08 19.46
N PHE A 196 1.10 -3.90 18.97
CA PHE A 196 1.85 -4.96 18.31
C PHE A 196 2.33 -5.96 19.35
N LEU A 197 2.24 -7.24 19.03
CA LEU A 197 2.96 -8.26 19.77
C LEU A 197 4.46 -8.17 19.50
N HIS A 198 5.28 -8.35 20.54
CA HIS A 198 6.73 -8.44 20.39
C HIS A 198 7.10 -9.65 19.52
N ASP A 199 8.06 -9.44 18.62
CA ASP A 199 8.65 -10.43 17.72
C ASP A 199 10.11 -10.72 18.09
N PRO A 200 10.40 -11.50 19.15
CA PRO A 200 11.79 -11.75 19.58
C PRO A 200 12.63 -12.50 18.55
N LYS A 201 11.99 -13.19 17.60
CA LYS A 201 12.71 -13.91 16.54
C LYS A 201 12.98 -13.04 15.32
N GLY A 202 12.44 -11.82 15.28
CA GLY A 202 12.62 -10.87 14.19
C GLY A 202 12.04 -11.34 12.85
N THR A 203 11.00 -12.17 12.87
CA THR A 203 10.38 -12.70 11.64
C THR A 203 9.79 -11.60 10.78
N TYR A 204 9.21 -10.57 11.40
CA TYR A 204 8.64 -9.40 10.71
C TYR A 204 9.70 -8.33 10.37
N GLY A 205 10.95 -8.53 10.79
CA GLY A 205 12.01 -7.54 10.63
C GLY A 205 11.87 -6.36 11.61
N ASN A 206 12.52 -5.27 11.23
CA ASN A 206 12.48 -4.01 11.97
C ASN A 206 11.56 -3.01 11.24
N VAL A 207 11.83 -1.71 11.45
CA VAL A 207 11.20 -0.63 10.68
C VAL A 207 11.53 -0.77 9.20
N GLU A 208 10.53 -0.58 8.36
CA GLU A 208 10.64 -0.58 6.91
C GLU A 208 10.41 0.82 6.35
N SER A 209 10.81 1.03 5.10
CA SER A 209 10.45 2.21 4.32
C SER A 209 9.48 1.83 3.20
N ILE A 210 8.64 2.79 2.82
CA ILE A 210 7.75 2.69 1.67
C ILE A 210 8.36 3.47 0.51
N TYR A 211 8.47 2.82 -0.64
CA TYR A 211 9.09 3.39 -1.84
C TYR A 211 8.12 3.55 -2.99
N VAL A 212 8.39 4.57 -3.81
CA VAL A 212 7.88 4.61 -5.19
C VAL A 212 8.82 3.81 -6.07
N VAL A 213 8.27 2.85 -6.78
CA VAL A 213 8.97 2.10 -7.83
C VAL A 213 8.33 2.38 -9.18
N GLY A 214 9.15 2.52 -10.21
CA GLY A 214 8.73 2.65 -11.61
C GLY A 214 9.37 1.56 -12.45
N TRP A 215 8.94 1.41 -13.71
CA TRP A 215 9.63 0.52 -14.62
C TRP A 215 11.01 1.07 -14.99
N LYS A 216 11.95 0.19 -15.28
CA LYS A 216 13.34 0.53 -15.58
C LYS A 216 13.45 1.49 -16.76
N GLY A 217 13.92 2.72 -16.49
CA GLY A 217 14.04 3.83 -17.46
C GLY A 217 12.88 4.85 -17.39
N PHE A 218 11.97 4.73 -16.41
CA PHE A 218 10.91 5.72 -16.20
C PHE A 218 11.47 7.12 -15.90
N THR A 219 12.52 7.21 -15.08
CA THR A 219 13.19 8.47 -14.72
C THR A 219 13.72 9.21 -15.94
N GLU A 220 14.24 8.49 -16.93
CA GLU A 220 14.72 9.07 -18.19
C GLU A 220 13.56 9.49 -19.09
N LYS A 221 12.46 8.72 -19.11
CA LYS A 221 11.28 9.02 -19.94
C LYS A 221 10.52 10.25 -19.46
N ASP A 222 10.30 10.38 -18.15
CA ASP A 222 9.63 11.54 -17.56
C ASP A 222 10.38 12.10 -16.34
N PRO A 223 11.44 12.88 -16.56
CA PRO A 223 12.25 13.46 -15.49
C PRO A 223 11.46 14.36 -14.52
N PHE A 224 10.40 15.03 -15.00
CA PHE A 224 9.55 15.85 -14.14
C PHE A 224 8.76 15.00 -13.16
N ALA A 225 8.05 13.97 -13.67
CA ALA A 225 7.29 13.05 -12.80
C ALA A 225 8.20 12.30 -11.84
N ALA A 226 9.37 11.81 -12.32
CA ALA A 226 10.35 11.16 -11.46
C ALA A 226 10.84 12.08 -10.33
N LYS A 227 11.17 13.35 -10.67
CA LYS A 227 11.56 14.36 -9.67
C LYS A 227 10.42 14.66 -8.69
N PHE A 228 9.18 14.73 -9.18
CA PHE A 228 8.01 14.90 -8.33
C PHE A 228 7.90 13.75 -7.33
N PHE A 229 7.90 12.51 -7.77
CA PHE A 229 7.83 11.33 -6.90
C PHE A 229 9.00 11.22 -5.92
N SER A 230 10.22 11.58 -6.35
CA SER A 230 11.40 11.53 -5.48
C SER A 230 11.38 12.56 -4.34
N ASN A 231 10.55 13.60 -4.46
CA ASN A 231 10.42 14.64 -3.46
C ASN A 231 9.21 14.47 -2.53
N ILE A 232 8.32 13.51 -2.83
CA ILE A 232 7.18 13.25 -1.95
C ILE A 232 7.67 12.57 -0.68
N LYS A 233 7.28 13.12 0.45
CA LYS A 233 7.45 12.53 1.78
C LYS A 233 6.17 12.73 2.56
N PHE A 234 5.81 11.73 3.32
CA PHE A 234 4.66 11.78 4.21
C PHE A 234 5.09 11.55 5.66
N THR A 235 4.46 12.24 6.57
CA THR A 235 4.49 11.91 8.00
C THR A 235 3.38 10.90 8.34
N THR A 236 3.48 10.28 9.50
CA THR A 236 2.42 9.37 10.02
C THR A 236 1.08 10.09 10.10
N GLU A 237 1.08 11.34 10.58
CA GLU A 237 -0.11 12.17 10.75
C GLU A 237 -0.76 12.49 9.41
N GLU A 238 0.04 12.79 8.38
CA GLU A 238 -0.48 13.08 7.04
C GLU A 238 -1.14 11.86 6.41
N ILE A 239 -0.49 10.68 6.45
CA ILE A 239 -1.09 9.45 5.91
C ILE A 239 -2.34 9.07 6.70
N SER A 240 -2.30 9.12 8.04
CA SER A 240 -3.46 8.82 8.88
C SER A 240 -4.63 9.77 8.60
N SER A 241 -4.34 11.07 8.43
CA SER A 241 -5.36 12.07 8.09
C SER A 241 -5.97 11.85 6.71
N LEU A 242 -5.16 11.51 5.71
CA LEU A 242 -5.63 11.16 4.36
C LEU A 242 -6.52 9.92 4.37
N MET A 243 -6.11 8.87 5.07
CA MET A 243 -6.91 7.65 5.23
C MET A 243 -8.24 7.92 5.93
N LYS A 244 -8.23 8.76 6.98
CA LYS A 244 -9.45 9.17 7.68
C LYS A 244 -10.37 9.95 6.78
N ALA A 245 -9.86 10.91 6.01
CA ALA A 245 -10.65 11.70 5.08
C ALA A 245 -11.33 10.81 4.01
N LEU A 246 -10.62 9.80 3.48
CA LEU A 246 -11.19 8.83 2.55
C LEU A 246 -12.30 7.98 3.19
N LYS A 247 -12.12 7.57 4.44
CA LYS A 247 -13.10 6.77 5.17
C LYS A 247 -14.37 7.56 5.48
N ASP A 248 -14.23 8.83 5.87
CA ASP A 248 -15.32 9.70 6.30
C ASP A 248 -16.02 10.39 5.12
N ALA A 249 -15.47 10.28 3.91
CA ALA A 249 -16.06 10.87 2.70
C ALA A 249 -17.43 10.23 2.37
N PRO A 250 -18.52 11.02 2.36
CA PRO A 250 -19.83 10.48 2.08
C PRO A 250 -19.92 9.98 0.64
N VAL A 251 -20.21 8.69 0.44
CA VAL A 251 -20.65 8.03 -0.82
C VAL A 251 -19.68 8.12 -2.02
N SER A 252 -18.68 9.01 -2.01
CA SER A 252 -17.77 9.25 -3.13
C SER A 252 -16.78 8.11 -3.39
N TYR A 253 -16.45 7.34 -2.37
CA TYR A 253 -15.48 6.23 -2.48
C TYR A 253 -15.97 5.09 -3.38
N THR A 254 -17.27 4.80 -3.38
CA THR A 254 -17.87 3.80 -4.27
C THR A 254 -17.93 4.30 -5.72
N HIS A 255 -18.06 5.61 -5.95
CA HIS A 255 -18.00 6.22 -7.29
C HIS A 255 -16.56 6.31 -7.83
N LEU A 256 -15.55 6.56 -6.99
CA LEU A 256 -14.14 6.47 -7.37
C LEU A 256 -13.80 5.05 -7.85
N ARG A 257 -14.34 4.01 -7.21
CA ARG A 257 -14.19 2.61 -7.64
C ARG A 257 -14.83 2.28 -8.99
N ALA A 258 -15.92 2.96 -9.36
CA ALA A 258 -16.66 2.67 -10.60
C ALA A 258 -15.95 3.19 -11.87
N HIS A 259 -14.97 4.07 -11.73
CA HIS A 259 -14.17 4.63 -12.83
C HIS A 259 -12.74 4.07 -12.90
N GLU A 260 -12.40 3.12 -12.05
CA GLU A 260 -11.08 2.51 -12.02
C GLU A 260 -11.00 1.33 -13.00
N THR A 261 -10.00 1.37 -13.87
CA THR A 261 -9.71 0.25 -14.77
C THR A 261 -9.10 -0.90 -13.97
N THR A 262 -9.70 -2.09 -14.02
CA THR A 262 -9.16 -3.28 -13.36
C THR A 262 -8.14 -3.95 -14.28
N LEU A 263 -6.94 -4.20 -13.78
CA LEU A 263 -5.93 -5.01 -14.47
C LEU A 263 -6.33 -6.49 -14.36
N HIS A 264 -6.64 -7.12 -15.48
CA HIS A 264 -6.89 -8.56 -15.63
C HIS A 264 -5.66 -9.27 -16.20
#